data_fe6eeb6b32fd0a52d09d9ccfc7800742
#
_entry.id   fe6eeb6b32fd0a52d09d9ccfc7800742
#
_cell.length_a   1.000
_cell.length_b   1.000
_cell.length_c   1.000
_cell.angle_alpha   90.00
_cell.angle_beta   90.00
_cell.angle_gamma   90.00
#
_symmetry.space_group_name_H-M   'P 1'
#
loop_
_entity.id
_entity.type
_entity.pdbx_description
1 polymer ?
#
loop_
_entity_poly.entity_id
_entity_poly.type
_entity_poly.pdbx_seq_one_letter_code
_entity_poly.pdbx_strand_id
1 'polypeptide(L)'
;MTGNPFRDLASENLDDVTLFHVNQDVDQSLRTIKDEVLDKENRAVIAIIGELGAGKTERLRVTAAEAKEQHSFCVYFDITERTPGALRGLAQEFRRSAQEAGLVKTFGSPGWLRPVQALEKLKDENYDPAEAGQVIARALNETAPAFLLMNDLHNLIDTREVDSFAKVLQEITDTIKPGVLVMFACYTSYLAWLTVNHPALAQRINRKFLLTRFSDDEAALLLAKKLLAKRVVEDLDPTYPFDSDAVSALNAAAHGNPRRLMELADLAIEYALAHRAYRVDAEMVRTLVIPTPETTPSGTVPPVLPPIPASEPPLPGTPPPKPRYLETDSA
;
A
#
# COMPACT_ATOMS: atom_id res chain seq x y z
N MET A 1 5.95 10.15 -30.87
CA MET A 1 5.49 10.16 -29.46
C MET A 1 5.38 11.61 -29.03
N THR A 2 4.23 12.05 -28.57
CA THR A 2 4.01 13.44 -28.13
C THR A 2 4.36 13.67 -26.65
N GLY A 3 4.98 12.71 -25.99
CA GLY A 3 5.47 12.79 -24.62
C GLY A 3 6.02 11.46 -24.14
N ASN A 4 6.82 11.49 -23.07
CA ASN A 4 7.31 10.29 -22.41
C ASN A 4 6.16 9.65 -21.61
N PRO A 5 5.73 8.41 -21.94
CA PRO A 5 4.58 7.75 -21.28
C PRO A 5 4.84 7.42 -19.80
N PHE A 6 6.08 7.54 -19.33
CA PHE A 6 6.47 7.23 -17.96
C PHE A 6 6.65 8.47 -17.07
N ARG A 7 6.52 9.68 -17.61
CA ARG A 7 6.71 10.95 -16.88
C ARG A 7 5.70 11.15 -15.73
N ASP A 8 4.50 10.60 -15.88
CA ASP A 8 3.41 10.74 -14.91
C ASP A 8 3.24 9.49 -14.02
N LEU A 9 4.32 8.78 -13.74
CA LEU A 9 4.30 7.59 -12.88
C LEU A 9 3.86 7.88 -11.46
N ALA A 10 4.09 9.10 -11.01
CA ALA A 10 3.64 9.60 -9.73
C ALA A 10 2.20 10.15 -9.76
N SER A 11 1.55 10.18 -10.93
CA SER A 11 0.16 10.60 -10.99
C SER A 11 -0.70 9.56 -10.29
N GLU A 12 -1.04 9.87 -9.06
CA GLU A 12 -1.96 9.13 -8.21
C GLU A 12 -3.42 9.29 -8.66
N ASN A 13 -3.65 9.65 -9.91
CA ASN A 13 -4.99 9.81 -10.48
C ASN A 13 -5.65 8.44 -10.62
N LEU A 14 -6.76 8.26 -9.93
CA LEU A 14 -7.62 7.08 -10.00
C LEU A 14 -8.05 6.73 -11.43
N ASP A 15 -8.12 7.72 -12.30
CA ASP A 15 -8.56 7.54 -13.70
C ASP A 15 -7.57 6.73 -14.56
N ASP A 16 -6.30 6.67 -14.19
CA ASP A 16 -5.27 5.87 -14.88
C ASP A 16 -5.16 4.42 -14.36
N VAL A 17 -5.92 4.06 -13.35
CA VAL A 17 -5.80 2.80 -12.59
C VAL A 17 -6.34 1.58 -13.35
N THR A 18 -7.10 1.76 -14.41
CA THR A 18 -7.89 0.69 -15.04
C THR A 18 -7.09 -0.38 -15.79
N LEU A 19 -5.75 -0.35 -15.81
CA LEU A 19 -5.06 -1.02 -16.90
C LEU A 19 -3.99 -2.05 -16.55
N PHE A 20 -3.53 -2.18 -15.29
CA PHE A 20 -2.28 -2.87 -15.07
C PHE A 20 -2.35 -4.18 -14.26
N HIS A 21 -3.25 -5.09 -14.63
CA HIS A 21 -3.22 -6.46 -14.13
C HIS A 21 -2.04 -7.21 -14.79
N VAL A 22 -0.95 -7.31 -14.08
CA VAL A 22 0.27 -7.97 -14.55
C VAL A 22 0.48 -9.33 -13.89
N ASN A 23 0.19 -9.43 -12.59
CA ASN A 23 0.24 -10.70 -11.86
C ASN A 23 -1.10 -11.44 -12.02
N GLN A 24 -1.22 -12.22 -13.11
CA GLN A 24 -2.48 -12.83 -13.55
C GLN A 24 -3.15 -13.68 -12.47
N ASP A 25 -2.39 -14.47 -11.72
CA ASP A 25 -2.94 -15.40 -10.71
C ASP A 25 -3.55 -14.65 -9.53
N VAL A 26 -2.85 -13.63 -9.02
CA VAL A 26 -3.35 -12.79 -7.90
C VAL A 26 -4.55 -11.99 -8.37
N ASP A 27 -4.46 -11.36 -9.53
CA ASP A 27 -5.50 -10.48 -10.04
C ASP A 27 -6.76 -11.26 -10.42
N GLN A 28 -6.63 -12.48 -10.97
CA GLN A 28 -7.77 -13.36 -11.24
C GLN A 28 -8.43 -13.84 -9.94
N SER A 29 -7.63 -14.25 -8.95
CA SER A 29 -8.15 -14.64 -7.63
C SER A 29 -8.90 -13.49 -6.95
N LEU A 30 -8.37 -12.27 -7.03
CA LEU A 30 -9.03 -11.08 -6.50
C LEU A 30 -10.36 -10.79 -7.21
N ARG A 31 -10.43 -10.98 -8.53
CA ARG A 31 -11.70 -10.83 -9.29
C ARG A 31 -12.74 -11.81 -8.79
N THR A 32 -12.40 -13.10 -8.74
CA THR A 32 -13.34 -14.14 -8.25
C THR A 32 -13.88 -13.79 -6.88
N ILE A 33 -13.01 -13.40 -5.94
CA ILE A 33 -13.46 -13.03 -4.59
C ILE A 33 -14.36 -11.78 -4.61
N LYS A 34 -14.04 -10.79 -5.44
CA LYS A 34 -14.87 -9.59 -5.58
C LYS A 34 -16.26 -9.93 -6.11
N ASP A 35 -16.34 -10.80 -7.13
CA ASP A 35 -17.61 -11.23 -7.73
C ASP A 35 -18.46 -11.96 -6.68
N GLU A 36 -17.89 -12.89 -5.91
CA GLU A 36 -18.58 -13.57 -4.79
C GLU A 36 -19.11 -12.58 -3.74
N VAL A 37 -18.37 -11.50 -3.47
CA VAL A 37 -18.79 -10.46 -2.52
C VAL A 37 -19.88 -9.58 -3.10
N LEU A 38 -19.79 -9.21 -4.38
CA LEU A 38 -20.82 -8.43 -5.08
C LEU A 38 -22.15 -9.18 -5.13
N ASP A 39 -22.11 -10.49 -5.37
CA ASP A 39 -23.30 -11.36 -5.38
C ASP A 39 -23.82 -11.67 -3.96
N LYS A 40 -23.16 -11.17 -2.92
CA LYS A 40 -23.46 -11.40 -1.50
C LYS A 40 -23.43 -12.87 -1.08
N GLU A 41 -22.68 -13.68 -1.82
CA GLU A 41 -22.50 -15.10 -1.49
C GLU A 41 -21.48 -15.30 -0.38
N ASN A 42 -20.46 -14.41 -0.33
CA ASN A 42 -19.33 -14.55 0.58
C ASN A 42 -18.96 -13.22 1.24
N ARG A 43 -18.17 -13.34 2.33
CA ARG A 43 -17.41 -12.24 2.93
C ARG A 43 -15.93 -12.55 2.83
N ALA A 44 -15.09 -11.55 2.67
CA ALA A 44 -13.68 -11.78 2.56
C ALA A 44 -12.85 -10.77 3.38
N VAL A 45 -11.77 -11.28 3.96
CA VAL A 45 -10.73 -10.49 4.61
C VAL A 45 -9.40 -10.82 3.93
N ILE A 46 -8.83 -9.83 3.24
CA ILE A 46 -7.67 -10.01 2.36
C ILE A 46 -6.51 -9.15 2.82
N ALA A 47 -5.32 -9.73 2.88
CA ALA A 47 -4.06 -9.00 3.01
C ALA A 47 -3.27 -9.03 1.70
N ILE A 48 -2.94 -7.87 1.17
CA ILE A 48 -1.99 -7.69 0.07
C ILE A 48 -0.63 -7.33 0.68
N ILE A 49 0.33 -8.20 0.50
CA ILE A 49 1.62 -8.15 1.16
C ILE A 49 2.71 -7.98 0.12
N GLY A 50 3.70 -7.17 0.41
CA GLY A 50 4.84 -7.01 -0.50
C GLY A 50 5.74 -5.84 -0.08
N GLU A 51 6.88 -5.74 -0.72
CA GLU A 51 7.85 -4.66 -0.49
C GLU A 51 7.33 -3.32 -1.04
N LEU A 52 8.05 -2.24 -0.75
CA LEU A 52 7.77 -0.92 -1.33
C LEU A 52 7.84 -1.00 -2.87
N GLY A 53 6.84 -0.43 -3.55
CA GLY A 53 6.79 -0.43 -5.01
C GLY A 53 6.29 -1.72 -5.65
N ALA A 54 5.91 -2.75 -4.87
CA ALA A 54 5.40 -4.03 -5.39
C ALA A 54 3.99 -3.96 -6.02
N GLY A 55 3.32 -2.80 -5.98
CA GLY A 55 1.98 -2.63 -6.56
C GLY A 55 0.82 -2.95 -5.61
N LYS A 56 1.06 -2.93 -4.28
CA LYS A 56 0.00 -3.12 -3.28
C LYS A 56 -1.12 -2.08 -3.40
N THR A 57 -0.73 -0.81 -3.34
CA THR A 57 -1.64 0.34 -3.45
C THR A 57 -2.45 0.31 -4.74
N GLU A 58 -1.82 -0.10 -5.84
CA GLU A 58 -2.47 -0.22 -7.15
C GLU A 58 -3.66 -1.18 -7.11
N ARG A 59 -3.50 -2.35 -6.48
CA ARG A 59 -4.59 -3.33 -6.35
C ARG A 59 -5.75 -2.84 -5.52
N LEU A 60 -5.47 -2.07 -4.46
CA LEU A 60 -6.53 -1.44 -3.67
C LEU A 60 -7.28 -0.38 -4.50
N ARG A 61 -6.54 0.44 -5.28
CA ARG A 61 -7.14 1.48 -6.14
C ARG A 61 -7.98 0.87 -7.26
N VAL A 62 -7.47 -0.16 -7.94
CA VAL A 62 -8.26 -0.92 -8.94
C VAL A 62 -9.55 -1.44 -8.32
N THR A 63 -9.45 -2.07 -7.15
CA THR A 63 -10.62 -2.58 -6.45
C THR A 63 -11.60 -1.46 -6.07
N ALA A 64 -11.10 -0.28 -5.66
CA ALA A 64 -11.94 0.87 -5.36
C ALA A 64 -12.66 1.42 -6.60
N ALA A 65 -11.96 1.50 -7.74
CA ALA A 65 -12.54 1.95 -9.01
C ALA A 65 -13.64 0.99 -9.48
N GLU A 66 -13.35 -0.31 -9.51
CA GLU A 66 -14.34 -1.34 -9.89
C GLU A 66 -15.57 -1.36 -8.97
N ALA A 67 -15.37 -1.20 -7.64
CA ALA A 67 -16.47 -1.09 -6.69
C ALA A 67 -17.36 0.14 -6.98
N LYS A 68 -16.75 1.27 -7.34
CA LYS A 68 -17.49 2.48 -7.74
C LYS A 68 -18.26 2.28 -9.04
N GLU A 69 -17.68 1.64 -10.06
CA GLU A 69 -18.36 1.30 -11.31
C GLU A 69 -19.58 0.40 -11.08
N GLN A 70 -19.48 -0.51 -10.11
CA GLN A 70 -20.58 -1.40 -9.70
C GLN A 70 -21.58 -0.73 -8.72
N HIS A 71 -21.45 0.60 -8.50
CA HIS A 71 -22.28 1.35 -7.55
C HIS A 71 -22.29 0.77 -6.13
N SER A 72 -21.23 0.08 -5.73
CA SER A 72 -21.06 -0.47 -4.39
C SER A 72 -20.52 0.57 -3.42
N PHE A 73 -20.87 0.43 -2.14
CA PHE A 73 -20.30 1.30 -1.12
C PHE A 73 -18.83 0.98 -0.90
N CYS A 74 -17.95 1.95 -1.10
CA CYS A 74 -16.51 1.76 -1.00
C CYS A 74 -15.88 2.83 -0.10
N VAL A 75 -15.17 2.38 0.92
CA VAL A 75 -14.35 3.22 1.79
C VAL A 75 -12.89 2.90 1.51
N TYR A 76 -12.16 3.88 0.99
CA TYR A 76 -10.72 3.79 0.76
C TYR A 76 -10.01 4.67 1.80
N PHE A 77 -9.20 4.04 2.65
CA PHE A 77 -8.50 4.71 3.73
C PHE A 77 -6.98 4.54 3.57
N ASP A 78 -6.30 5.65 3.36
CA ASP A 78 -4.83 5.70 3.23
C ASP A 78 -4.21 6.13 4.56
N ILE A 79 -3.41 5.25 5.15
CA ILE A 79 -2.77 5.50 6.44
C ILE A 79 -1.40 6.10 6.17
N THR A 80 -1.27 7.37 6.46
CA THR A 80 -0.02 8.12 6.33
C THR A 80 0.54 8.48 7.70
N GLU A 81 1.81 8.83 7.77
CA GLU A 81 2.45 9.36 8.99
C GLU A 81 1.74 10.61 9.56
N ARG A 82 0.93 11.29 8.74
CA ARG A 82 0.17 12.49 9.12
C ARG A 82 -1.27 12.19 9.50
N THR A 83 -1.70 10.92 9.47
CA THR A 83 -3.08 10.57 9.79
C THR A 83 -3.37 10.86 11.26
N PRO A 84 -4.29 11.79 11.57
CA PRO A 84 -4.56 12.19 12.95
C PRO A 84 -5.47 11.17 13.65
N GLY A 85 -4.88 10.07 14.11
CA GLY A 85 -5.62 8.96 14.72
C GLY A 85 -6.26 8.05 13.66
N ALA A 86 -5.90 6.78 13.67
CA ALA A 86 -6.34 5.81 12.65
C ALA A 86 -7.86 5.63 12.64
N LEU A 87 -8.49 5.49 13.80
CA LEU A 87 -9.95 5.34 13.89
C LEU A 87 -10.70 6.59 13.44
N ARG A 88 -10.21 7.78 13.81
CA ARG A 88 -10.81 9.05 13.39
C ARG A 88 -10.71 9.22 11.88
N GLY A 89 -9.53 8.96 11.31
CA GLY A 89 -9.30 9.01 9.88
C GLY A 89 -10.24 8.06 9.13
N LEU A 90 -10.35 6.83 9.60
CA LEU A 90 -11.28 5.84 9.05
C LEU A 90 -12.73 6.34 9.08
N ALA A 91 -13.18 6.89 10.21
CA ALA A 91 -14.54 7.43 10.35
C ALA A 91 -14.80 8.62 9.41
N GLN A 92 -13.80 9.48 9.19
CA GLN A 92 -13.88 10.59 8.22
C GLN A 92 -14.03 10.06 6.79
N GLU A 93 -13.29 9.02 6.41
CA GLU A 93 -13.42 8.39 5.09
C GLU A 93 -14.78 7.72 4.91
N PHE A 94 -15.33 7.08 5.95
CA PHE A 94 -16.71 6.57 5.89
C PHE A 94 -17.73 7.68 5.60
N ARG A 95 -17.62 8.82 6.28
CA ARG A 95 -18.51 9.97 6.04
C ARG A 95 -18.34 10.51 4.63
N ARG A 96 -17.10 10.66 4.14
CA ARG A 96 -16.80 11.11 2.78
C ARG A 96 -17.42 10.17 1.76
N SER A 97 -17.18 8.86 1.88
CA SER A 97 -17.75 7.85 1.00
C SER A 97 -19.28 7.84 1.01
N ALA A 98 -19.89 8.05 2.18
CA ALA A 98 -21.34 8.17 2.29
C ALA A 98 -21.91 9.42 1.58
N GLN A 99 -21.16 10.52 1.59
CA GLN A 99 -21.51 11.73 0.85
C GLN A 99 -21.40 11.52 -0.67
N GLU A 100 -20.28 10.94 -1.12
CA GLU A 100 -20.05 10.62 -2.53
C GLU A 100 -21.10 9.64 -3.08
N ALA A 101 -21.51 8.64 -2.29
CA ALA A 101 -22.56 7.70 -2.65
C ALA A 101 -23.99 8.28 -2.55
N GLY A 102 -24.14 9.56 -2.19
CA GLY A 102 -25.45 10.19 -2.04
C GLY A 102 -26.31 9.65 -0.89
N LEU A 103 -25.70 8.94 0.07
CA LEU A 103 -26.40 8.40 1.25
C LEU A 103 -26.67 9.46 2.32
N VAL A 104 -25.94 10.57 2.29
CA VAL A 104 -26.13 11.70 3.20
C VAL A 104 -27.22 12.61 2.62
N LYS A 105 -28.42 12.54 3.17
CA LYS A 105 -29.55 13.39 2.75
C LYS A 105 -29.87 14.39 3.85
N THR A 106 -30.47 15.51 3.47
CA THR A 106 -30.95 16.53 4.41
C THR A 106 -31.99 15.96 5.39
N PHE A 107 -32.78 14.98 4.92
CA PHE A 107 -33.74 14.23 5.71
C PHE A 107 -33.59 12.74 5.43
N GLY A 108 -33.45 11.93 6.47
CA GLY A 108 -33.43 10.46 6.34
C GLY A 108 -32.06 9.85 6.06
N SER A 109 -31.00 10.37 6.66
CA SER A 109 -29.67 9.70 6.62
C SER A 109 -29.72 8.33 7.29
N PRO A 110 -28.88 7.36 6.82
CA PRO A 110 -28.81 6.03 7.41
C PRO A 110 -28.55 6.03 8.91
N GLY A 111 -29.13 5.09 9.63
CA GLY A 111 -29.02 4.99 11.10
C GLY A 111 -27.57 4.82 11.59
N TRP A 112 -26.73 4.15 10.79
CA TRP A 112 -25.32 3.93 11.10
C TRP A 112 -24.45 5.21 10.98
N LEU A 113 -24.89 6.23 10.24
CA LEU A 113 -24.05 7.41 9.97
C LEU A 113 -23.76 8.23 11.24
N ARG A 114 -24.76 8.39 12.13
CA ARG A 114 -24.56 9.13 13.40
C ARG A 114 -23.53 8.48 14.32
N PRO A 115 -23.58 7.16 14.59
CA PRO A 115 -22.54 6.47 15.33
C PRO A 115 -21.14 6.64 14.72
N VAL A 116 -20.99 6.50 13.40
CA VAL A 116 -19.70 6.72 12.71
C VAL A 116 -19.22 8.17 12.89
N GLN A 117 -20.09 9.16 12.76
CA GLN A 117 -19.73 10.56 13.01
C GLN A 117 -19.33 10.83 14.47
N ALA A 118 -19.81 10.03 15.42
CA ALA A 118 -19.36 10.14 16.80
C ALA A 118 -17.90 9.70 16.96
N LEU A 119 -17.46 8.68 16.19
CA LEU A 119 -16.06 8.26 16.17
C LEU A 119 -15.10 9.35 15.62
N GLU A 120 -15.55 10.16 14.66
CA GLU A 120 -14.75 11.30 14.15
C GLU A 120 -14.44 12.34 15.24
N LYS A 121 -15.34 12.48 16.22
CA LYS A 121 -15.25 13.51 17.28
C LYS A 121 -14.42 13.08 18.48
N LEU A 122 -13.94 11.84 18.50
CA LEU A 122 -13.05 11.38 19.54
C LEU A 122 -11.77 12.21 19.53
N LYS A 123 -11.49 12.89 20.65
CA LYS A 123 -10.31 13.76 20.78
C LYS A 123 -9.08 12.99 21.22
N ASP A 124 -9.29 11.93 21.97
CA ASP A 124 -8.25 11.09 22.55
C ASP A 124 -8.33 9.69 21.98
N GLU A 125 -7.23 8.94 22.03
CA GLU A 125 -7.14 7.53 21.66
C GLU A 125 -7.92 6.61 22.65
N ASN A 126 -8.61 7.19 23.62
CA ASN A 126 -9.31 6.46 24.67
C ASN A 126 -10.74 6.13 24.23
N TYR A 127 -10.88 5.07 23.46
CA TYR A 127 -12.16 4.52 22.99
C TYR A 127 -12.19 3.01 23.24
N ASP A 128 -13.40 2.45 23.31
CA ASP A 128 -13.57 0.99 23.32
C ASP A 128 -13.40 0.45 21.89
N PRO A 129 -12.32 -0.32 21.61
CA PRO A 129 -12.09 -0.88 20.28
C PRO A 129 -13.21 -1.82 19.82
N ALA A 130 -13.87 -2.54 20.73
CA ALA A 130 -14.95 -3.45 20.37
C ALA A 130 -16.19 -2.67 19.91
N GLU A 131 -16.59 -1.63 20.66
CA GLU A 131 -17.71 -0.76 20.29
C GLU A 131 -17.42 -0.07 18.93
N ALA A 132 -16.22 0.48 18.77
CA ALA A 132 -15.83 1.14 17.52
C ALA A 132 -15.87 0.17 16.32
N GLY A 133 -15.35 -1.04 16.49
CA GLY A 133 -15.38 -2.08 15.47
C GLY A 133 -16.82 -2.49 15.07
N GLN A 134 -17.71 -2.63 16.05
CA GLN A 134 -19.12 -2.94 15.80
C GLN A 134 -19.85 -1.82 15.04
N VAL A 135 -19.57 -0.57 15.37
CA VAL A 135 -20.13 0.59 14.63
C VAL A 135 -19.74 0.55 13.17
N ILE A 136 -18.45 0.32 12.87
CA ILE A 136 -17.95 0.24 11.50
C ILE A 136 -18.51 -0.99 10.77
N ALA A 137 -18.47 -2.16 11.42
CA ALA A 137 -19.01 -3.40 10.83
C ALA A 137 -20.50 -3.29 10.51
N ARG A 138 -21.27 -2.64 11.39
CA ARG A 138 -22.69 -2.37 11.15
C ARG A 138 -22.88 -1.49 9.91
N ALA A 139 -22.11 -0.43 9.78
CA ALA A 139 -22.17 0.46 8.61
C ALA A 139 -21.90 -0.32 7.31
N LEU A 140 -20.86 -1.18 7.29
CA LEU A 140 -20.54 -2.02 6.14
C LEU A 140 -21.68 -3.02 5.83
N ASN A 141 -22.22 -3.68 6.86
CA ASN A 141 -23.29 -4.66 6.68
C ASN A 141 -24.61 -4.03 6.14
N GLU A 142 -24.94 -2.82 6.59
CA GLU A 142 -26.15 -2.10 6.14
C GLU A 142 -25.98 -1.52 4.72
N THR A 143 -24.75 -1.38 4.23
CA THR A 143 -24.45 -0.85 2.89
C THR A 143 -23.98 -1.91 1.91
N ALA A 144 -24.03 -3.20 2.27
CA ALA A 144 -23.55 -4.29 1.42
C ALA A 144 -24.29 -4.35 0.04
N PRO A 145 -23.57 -4.55 -1.09
CA PRO A 145 -22.15 -4.85 -1.20
C PRO A 145 -21.26 -3.68 -0.77
N ALA A 146 -20.29 -3.96 0.12
CA ALA A 146 -19.45 -2.93 0.70
C ALA A 146 -17.97 -3.34 0.72
N PHE A 147 -17.10 -2.37 0.46
CA PHE A 147 -15.66 -2.54 0.38
C PHE A 147 -14.98 -1.62 1.37
N LEU A 148 -14.19 -2.18 2.28
CA LEU A 148 -13.28 -1.45 3.15
C LEU A 148 -11.85 -1.73 2.73
N LEU A 149 -11.20 -0.74 2.15
CA LEU A 149 -9.87 -0.84 1.58
C LEU A 149 -8.92 0.06 2.37
N MET A 150 -7.89 -0.52 2.97
CA MET A 150 -6.95 0.18 3.84
C MET A 150 -5.53 0.04 3.31
N ASN A 151 -4.93 1.17 2.93
CA ASN A 151 -3.57 1.19 2.43
C ASN A 151 -2.57 1.47 3.55
N ASP A 152 -1.40 0.86 3.43
CA ASP A 152 -0.21 1.11 4.25
C ASP A 152 -0.43 0.96 5.77
N LEU A 153 -1.16 -0.09 6.20
CA LEU A 153 -1.38 -0.44 7.60
C LEU A 153 -0.09 -0.54 8.43
N HIS A 154 1.04 -0.82 7.79
CA HIS A 154 2.34 -0.90 8.44
C HIS A 154 2.79 0.44 9.06
N ASN A 155 2.27 1.59 8.60
CA ASN A 155 2.55 2.89 9.18
C ASN A 155 2.02 3.04 10.63
N LEU A 156 1.19 2.11 11.09
CA LEU A 156 0.71 2.09 12.46
C LEU A 156 1.68 1.42 13.44
N ILE A 157 2.67 0.65 12.97
CA ILE A 157 3.47 -0.25 13.83
C ILE A 157 4.21 0.50 14.95
N ASP A 158 4.64 1.72 14.68
CA ASP A 158 5.37 2.56 15.63
C ASP A 158 4.46 3.59 16.35
N THR A 159 3.14 3.47 16.17
CA THR A 159 2.17 4.35 16.81
C THR A 159 1.59 3.73 18.08
N ARG A 160 1.08 4.57 18.99
CA ARG A 160 0.37 4.10 20.19
C ARG A 160 -0.98 3.45 19.87
N GLU A 161 -1.51 3.69 18.68
CA GLU A 161 -2.82 3.19 18.25
C GLU A 161 -2.77 1.78 17.66
N VAL A 162 -1.61 1.24 17.35
CA VAL A 162 -1.50 -0.02 16.59
C VAL A 162 -2.28 -1.17 17.23
N ASP A 163 -2.19 -1.35 18.55
CA ASP A 163 -2.90 -2.41 19.27
C ASP A 163 -4.42 -2.17 19.33
N SER A 164 -4.82 -0.93 19.60
CA SER A 164 -6.23 -0.57 19.67
C SER A 164 -6.89 -0.68 18.29
N PHE A 165 -6.22 -0.23 17.24
CA PHE A 165 -6.73 -0.33 15.89
C PHE A 165 -6.78 -1.79 15.38
N ALA A 166 -5.79 -2.63 15.74
CA ALA A 166 -5.84 -4.05 15.44
C ALA A 166 -7.05 -4.76 16.10
N LYS A 167 -7.43 -4.36 17.33
CA LYS A 167 -8.65 -4.84 17.98
C LYS A 167 -9.92 -4.35 17.28
N VAL A 168 -9.95 -3.10 16.80
CA VAL A 168 -11.05 -2.60 15.96
C VAL A 168 -11.18 -3.45 14.70
N LEU A 169 -10.08 -3.72 14.00
CA LEU A 169 -10.09 -4.58 12.83
C LEU A 169 -10.54 -6.01 13.14
N GLN A 170 -10.13 -6.55 14.27
CA GLN A 170 -10.57 -7.88 14.71
C GLN A 170 -12.10 -7.89 14.86
N GLU A 171 -12.68 -6.93 15.56
CA GLU A 171 -14.12 -6.85 15.76
C GLU A 171 -14.88 -6.65 14.44
N ILE A 172 -14.35 -5.80 13.53
CA ILE A 172 -14.90 -5.66 12.18
C ILE A 172 -14.94 -7.02 11.48
N THR A 173 -13.80 -7.73 11.44
CA THR A 173 -13.67 -9.01 10.72
C THR A 173 -14.51 -10.13 11.34
N ASP A 174 -14.81 -10.06 12.63
CA ASP A 174 -15.71 -10.98 13.31
C ASP A 174 -17.18 -10.76 12.97
N THR A 175 -17.56 -9.50 12.77
CA THR A 175 -18.97 -9.06 12.71
C THR A 175 -19.48 -8.88 11.29
N ILE A 176 -18.61 -8.70 10.28
CA ILE A 176 -19.04 -8.54 8.87
C ILE A 176 -19.79 -9.77 8.35
N LYS A 177 -20.74 -9.50 7.46
CA LYS A 177 -21.62 -10.48 6.82
C LYS A 177 -21.26 -10.70 5.35
N PRO A 178 -21.83 -11.72 4.67
CA PRO A 178 -21.73 -11.83 3.21
C PRO A 178 -22.08 -10.53 2.51
N GLY A 179 -21.34 -10.21 1.44
CA GLY A 179 -21.42 -8.94 0.74
C GLY A 179 -20.44 -7.87 1.26
N VAL A 180 -19.52 -8.21 2.20
CA VAL A 180 -18.50 -7.28 2.68
C VAL A 180 -17.09 -7.79 2.38
N LEU A 181 -16.29 -6.96 1.75
CA LEU A 181 -14.85 -7.15 1.56
C LEU A 181 -14.08 -6.20 2.47
N VAL A 182 -13.18 -6.74 3.28
CA VAL A 182 -12.12 -5.98 3.96
C VAL A 182 -10.79 -6.34 3.33
N MET A 183 -10.11 -5.39 2.71
CA MET A 183 -8.81 -5.59 2.10
C MET A 183 -7.81 -4.56 2.61
N PHE A 184 -6.62 -5.00 2.95
CA PHE A 184 -5.57 -4.09 3.38
C PHE A 184 -4.20 -4.44 2.79
N ALA A 185 -3.41 -3.40 2.61
CA ALA A 185 -2.03 -3.47 2.14
C ALA A 185 -1.06 -3.26 3.29
N CYS A 186 -0.03 -4.13 3.38
CA CYS A 186 1.00 -3.99 4.40
C CYS A 186 2.33 -4.62 3.96
N TYR A 187 3.39 -4.37 4.74
CA TYR A 187 4.65 -5.10 4.62
C TYR A 187 4.58 -6.46 5.33
N THR A 188 5.48 -7.35 4.95
CA THR A 188 5.63 -8.66 5.59
C THR A 188 5.89 -8.53 7.10
N SER A 189 6.65 -7.53 7.52
CA SER A 189 6.93 -7.22 8.94
C SER A 189 5.67 -6.94 9.74
N TYR A 190 4.71 -6.18 9.17
CA TYR A 190 3.43 -5.90 9.83
C TYR A 190 2.58 -7.16 9.99
N LEU A 191 2.52 -8.00 8.95
CA LEU A 191 1.81 -9.27 9.05
C LEU A 191 2.44 -10.21 10.09
N ALA A 192 3.76 -10.26 10.17
CA ALA A 192 4.48 -11.01 11.20
C ALA A 192 4.14 -10.48 12.60
N TRP A 193 4.16 -9.16 12.78
CA TRP A 193 3.75 -8.51 14.01
C TRP A 193 2.29 -8.85 14.39
N LEU A 194 1.34 -8.77 13.44
CA LEU A 194 -0.05 -9.17 13.66
C LEU A 194 -0.16 -10.63 14.10
N THR A 195 0.62 -11.52 13.50
CA THR A 195 0.57 -12.94 13.82
C THR A 195 1.01 -13.23 15.25
N VAL A 196 1.97 -12.46 15.76
CA VAL A 196 2.49 -12.60 17.13
C VAL A 196 1.59 -11.91 18.16
N ASN A 197 1.19 -10.67 17.90
CA ASN A 197 0.50 -9.82 18.88
C ASN A 197 -1.03 -9.92 18.81
N HIS A 198 -1.58 -10.20 17.62
CA HIS A 198 -3.02 -10.32 17.37
C HIS A 198 -3.36 -11.58 16.57
N PRO A 199 -3.05 -12.80 17.10
CA PRO A 199 -3.21 -14.05 16.36
C PRO A 199 -4.68 -14.30 15.95
N ALA A 200 -5.63 -13.83 16.71
CA ALA A 200 -7.05 -13.94 16.38
C ALA A 200 -7.39 -13.17 15.09
N LEU A 201 -6.90 -11.94 14.93
CA LEU A 201 -7.07 -11.17 13.69
C LEU A 201 -6.32 -11.84 12.53
N ALA A 202 -5.08 -12.29 12.76
CA ALA A 202 -4.27 -12.93 11.73
C ALA A 202 -4.91 -14.22 11.16
N GLN A 203 -5.67 -14.97 11.99
CA GLN A 203 -6.43 -16.15 11.58
C GLN A 203 -7.67 -15.82 10.75
N ARG A 204 -8.24 -14.62 10.90
CA ARG A 204 -9.42 -14.18 10.15
C ARG A 204 -9.10 -13.69 8.75
N ILE A 205 -7.84 -13.46 8.45
CA ILE A 205 -7.39 -13.12 7.09
C ILE A 205 -7.54 -14.36 6.22
N ASN A 206 -8.62 -14.41 5.44
CA ASN A 206 -8.97 -15.58 4.60
C ASN A 206 -7.97 -15.80 3.48
N ARG A 207 -7.45 -14.72 2.90
CA ARG A 207 -6.51 -14.74 1.77
C ARG A 207 -5.34 -13.81 2.03
N LYS A 208 -4.15 -14.29 1.76
CA LYS A 208 -2.90 -13.55 1.87
C LYS A 208 -2.21 -13.62 0.53
N PHE A 209 -2.13 -12.50 -0.17
CA PHE A 209 -1.47 -12.39 -1.46
C PHE A 209 -0.10 -11.74 -1.27
N LEU A 210 0.95 -12.53 -1.43
CA LEU A 210 2.31 -12.04 -1.43
C LEU A 210 2.70 -11.61 -2.85
N LEU A 211 2.92 -10.32 -3.04
CA LEU A 211 3.41 -9.77 -4.30
C LEU A 211 4.91 -10.01 -4.37
N THR A 212 5.30 -10.85 -5.29
CA THR A 212 6.69 -11.19 -5.56
C THR A 212 7.32 -10.23 -6.57
N ARG A 213 8.61 -10.37 -6.77
CA ARG A 213 9.34 -9.65 -7.82
C ARG A 213 8.85 -10.11 -9.19
N PHE A 214 8.82 -9.18 -10.13
CA PHE A 214 8.41 -9.46 -11.50
C PHE A 214 9.42 -10.37 -12.22
N SER A 215 8.88 -11.34 -12.96
CA SER A 215 9.59 -12.01 -14.03
C SER A 215 9.80 -11.05 -15.22
N ASP A 216 10.63 -11.46 -16.18
CA ASP A 216 10.85 -10.67 -17.41
C ASP A 216 9.55 -10.55 -18.23
N ASP A 217 8.73 -11.60 -18.26
CA ASP A 217 7.43 -11.58 -18.94
C ASP A 217 6.45 -10.61 -18.30
N GLU A 218 6.39 -10.57 -16.97
CA GLU A 218 5.57 -9.60 -16.23
C GLU A 218 6.06 -8.17 -16.44
N ALA A 219 7.38 -7.97 -16.47
CA ALA A 219 7.98 -6.67 -16.76
C ALA A 219 7.64 -6.22 -18.18
N ALA A 220 7.78 -7.10 -19.19
CA ALA A 220 7.40 -6.82 -20.56
C ALA A 220 5.91 -6.46 -20.68
N LEU A 221 5.04 -7.21 -20.00
CA LEU A 221 3.61 -6.96 -20.00
C LEU A 221 3.26 -5.60 -19.37
N LEU A 222 3.91 -5.23 -18.27
CA LEU A 222 3.70 -3.93 -17.63
C LEU A 222 4.11 -2.78 -18.56
N LEU A 223 5.30 -2.87 -19.15
CA LEU A 223 5.81 -1.86 -20.10
C LEU A 223 4.89 -1.75 -21.31
N ALA A 224 4.50 -2.88 -21.90
CA ALA A 224 3.60 -2.92 -23.05
C ALA A 224 2.25 -2.24 -22.76
N LYS A 225 1.62 -2.54 -21.64
CA LYS A 225 0.34 -1.93 -21.23
C LYS A 225 0.49 -0.42 -21.02
N LYS A 226 1.56 0.03 -20.36
CA LYS A 226 1.83 1.45 -20.12
C LYS A 226 2.06 2.20 -21.43
N LEU A 227 2.84 1.61 -22.33
CA LEU A 227 3.09 2.16 -23.66
C LEU A 227 1.80 2.23 -24.49
N LEU A 228 0.99 1.18 -24.48
CA LEU A 228 -0.28 1.12 -25.22
C LEU A 228 -1.23 2.23 -24.79
N ALA A 229 -1.33 2.50 -23.50
CA ALA A 229 -2.19 3.56 -22.96
C ALA A 229 -1.84 4.98 -23.45
N LYS A 230 -0.60 5.20 -23.88
CA LYS A 230 -0.12 6.52 -24.36
C LYS A 230 0.28 6.54 -25.84
N ARG A 231 0.14 5.42 -26.55
CA ARG A 231 0.47 5.36 -27.99
C ARG A 231 -0.59 6.05 -28.82
N VAL A 232 -0.10 6.82 -29.78
CA VAL A 232 -0.95 7.44 -30.82
C VAL A 232 -1.06 6.53 -32.07
N VAL A 233 -0.07 5.66 -32.28
CA VAL A 233 -0.01 4.75 -33.44
C VAL A 233 0.18 3.32 -32.90
N GLU A 234 -0.64 2.40 -33.39
CA GLU A 234 -0.47 0.98 -33.13
C GLU A 234 0.82 0.49 -33.80
N ASP A 235 1.74 -0.01 -33.00
CA ASP A 235 2.94 -0.69 -33.43
C ASP A 235 2.79 -2.20 -33.25
N LEU A 236 3.46 -2.98 -34.11
CA LEU A 236 3.41 -4.43 -34.04
C LEU A 236 4.17 -4.97 -32.82
N ASP A 237 5.13 -4.21 -32.30
CA ASP A 237 5.90 -4.57 -31.11
C ASP A 237 5.30 -3.89 -29.87
N PRO A 238 4.69 -4.65 -28.94
CA PRO A 238 4.06 -4.11 -27.75
C PRO A 238 5.02 -3.34 -26.84
N THR A 239 6.29 -3.73 -26.80
CA THR A 239 7.32 -3.12 -25.92
C THR A 239 8.12 -2.02 -26.60
N TYR A 240 7.92 -1.75 -27.91
CA TYR A 240 8.63 -0.66 -28.58
C TYR A 240 8.47 0.65 -27.78
N PRO A 241 9.53 1.42 -27.50
CA PRO A 241 10.86 1.38 -28.13
C PRO A 241 11.89 0.44 -27.47
N PHE A 242 11.53 -0.38 -26.50
CA PHE A 242 12.46 -1.29 -25.82
C PHE A 242 12.62 -2.59 -26.59
N ASP A 243 13.86 -2.98 -26.87
CA ASP A 243 14.17 -4.31 -27.35
C ASP A 243 14.00 -5.33 -26.21
N SER A 244 13.79 -6.62 -26.53
CA SER A 244 13.57 -7.67 -25.51
C SER A 244 14.70 -7.73 -24.48
N ASP A 245 15.94 -7.59 -24.92
CA ASP A 245 17.12 -7.61 -24.07
C ASP A 245 17.19 -6.37 -23.16
N ALA A 246 16.67 -5.24 -23.62
CA ALA A 246 16.53 -4.02 -22.81
C ALA A 246 15.49 -4.21 -21.70
N VAL A 247 14.37 -4.88 -21.97
CA VAL A 247 13.36 -5.18 -20.97
C VAL A 247 13.95 -6.06 -19.87
N SER A 248 14.66 -7.14 -20.24
CA SER A 248 15.35 -8.01 -19.27
C SER A 248 16.39 -7.25 -18.45
N ALA A 249 17.17 -6.36 -19.10
CA ALA A 249 18.15 -5.53 -18.41
C ALA A 249 17.52 -4.52 -17.44
N LEU A 250 16.41 -3.90 -17.83
CA LEU A 250 15.61 -3.02 -16.98
C LEU A 250 15.06 -3.76 -15.75
N ASN A 251 14.49 -4.94 -15.98
CA ASN A 251 13.93 -5.74 -14.90
C ASN A 251 15.01 -6.23 -13.93
N ALA A 252 16.14 -6.68 -14.43
CA ALA A 252 17.29 -7.05 -13.60
C ALA A 252 17.80 -5.86 -12.77
N ALA A 253 17.94 -4.69 -13.38
CA ALA A 253 18.37 -3.44 -12.69
C ALA A 253 17.32 -2.94 -11.68
N ALA A 254 16.04 -3.17 -11.94
CA ALA A 254 14.94 -2.90 -11.03
C ALA A 254 14.82 -3.95 -9.92
N HIS A 255 15.58 -5.05 -9.98
CA HIS A 255 15.43 -6.22 -9.11
C HIS A 255 14.00 -6.77 -9.09
N GLY A 256 13.30 -6.71 -10.22
CA GLY A 256 11.90 -7.13 -10.35
C GLY A 256 10.89 -6.23 -9.62
N ASN A 257 11.28 -5.02 -9.22
CA ASN A 257 10.39 -4.07 -8.56
C ASN A 257 9.66 -3.22 -9.60
N PRO A 258 8.31 -3.27 -9.68
CA PRO A 258 7.54 -2.54 -10.68
C PRO A 258 7.77 -1.02 -10.69
N ARG A 259 7.82 -0.39 -9.52
CA ARG A 259 8.07 1.06 -9.41
C ARG A 259 9.43 1.41 -9.99
N ARG A 260 10.47 0.67 -9.57
CA ARG A 260 11.83 0.91 -10.04
C ARG A 260 11.99 0.62 -11.53
N LEU A 261 11.31 -0.42 -12.03
CA LEU A 261 11.26 -0.71 -13.46
C LEU A 261 10.73 0.48 -14.27
N MET A 262 9.66 1.10 -13.80
CA MET A 262 9.05 2.23 -14.46
C MET A 262 9.96 3.48 -14.42
N GLU A 263 10.60 3.75 -13.27
CA GLU A 263 11.57 4.83 -13.14
C GLU A 263 12.76 4.67 -14.11
N LEU A 264 13.29 3.45 -14.22
CA LEU A 264 14.39 3.14 -15.14
C LEU A 264 13.94 3.20 -16.60
N ALA A 265 12.72 2.78 -16.92
CA ALA A 265 12.17 2.89 -18.26
C ALA A 265 12.00 4.35 -18.70
N ASP A 266 11.57 5.23 -17.79
CA ASP A 266 11.50 6.68 -18.02
C ASP A 266 12.89 7.25 -18.38
N LEU A 267 13.87 6.99 -17.54
CA LEU A 267 15.25 7.44 -17.77
C LEU A 267 15.83 6.89 -19.08
N ALA A 268 15.53 5.63 -19.41
CA ALA A 268 16.04 5.02 -20.64
C ALA A 268 15.44 5.65 -21.90
N ILE A 269 14.17 6.02 -21.88
CA ILE A 269 13.55 6.78 -22.99
C ILE A 269 14.15 8.18 -23.09
N GLU A 270 14.34 8.89 -21.98
CA GLU A 270 14.98 10.21 -21.99
C GLU A 270 16.40 10.14 -22.55
N TYR A 271 17.17 9.13 -22.16
CA TYR A 271 18.51 8.89 -22.67
C TYR A 271 18.50 8.62 -24.18
N ALA A 272 17.63 7.74 -24.67
CA ALA A 272 17.49 7.43 -26.08
C ALA A 272 17.12 8.67 -26.90
N LEU A 273 16.19 9.49 -26.41
CA LEU A 273 15.80 10.75 -27.05
C LEU A 273 16.98 11.74 -27.14
N ALA A 274 17.74 11.87 -26.05
CA ALA A 274 18.94 12.76 -26.05
C ALA A 274 20.01 12.32 -27.06
N HIS A 275 20.13 11.01 -27.28
CA HIS A 275 21.09 10.42 -28.23
C HIS A 275 20.50 10.20 -29.63
N ARG A 276 19.28 10.66 -29.89
CA ARG A 276 18.54 10.48 -31.15
C ARG A 276 18.40 9.01 -31.56
N ALA A 277 18.36 8.10 -30.60
CA ALA A 277 18.12 6.70 -30.84
C ALA A 277 16.60 6.43 -30.97
N TYR A 278 16.25 5.53 -31.89
CA TYR A 278 14.86 5.13 -32.12
C TYR A 278 14.43 3.96 -31.26
N ARG A 279 15.40 3.25 -30.67
CA ARG A 279 15.19 2.10 -29.77
C ARG A 279 16.06 2.22 -28.54
N VAL A 280 15.63 1.56 -27.48
CA VAL A 280 16.39 1.36 -26.25
C VAL A 280 16.91 -0.05 -26.26
N ASP A 281 18.21 -0.23 -26.25
CA ASP A 281 18.88 -1.52 -26.14
C ASP A 281 19.43 -1.76 -24.72
N ALA A 282 19.92 -2.98 -24.49
CA ALA A 282 20.45 -3.37 -23.17
C ALA A 282 21.73 -2.60 -22.78
N GLU A 283 22.51 -2.08 -23.74
CA GLU A 283 23.73 -1.35 -23.46
C GLU A 283 23.40 0.05 -22.92
N MET A 284 22.40 0.71 -23.49
CA MET A 284 21.86 1.97 -22.97
C MET A 284 21.39 1.81 -21.53
N VAL A 285 20.64 0.74 -21.24
CA VAL A 285 20.17 0.46 -19.87
C VAL A 285 21.33 0.26 -18.91
N ARG A 286 22.34 -0.52 -19.29
CA ARG A 286 23.54 -0.74 -18.46
C ARG A 286 24.29 0.56 -18.19
N THR A 287 24.39 1.45 -19.19
CA THR A 287 25.04 2.75 -19.04
C THR A 287 24.33 3.63 -18.00
N LEU A 288 23.00 3.56 -17.91
CA LEU A 288 22.22 4.32 -16.94
C LEU A 288 22.35 3.78 -15.51
N VAL A 289 22.57 2.46 -15.37
CA VAL A 289 22.59 1.77 -14.06
C VAL A 289 23.99 1.77 -13.43
N ILE A 290 25.04 1.88 -14.24
CA ILE A 290 26.40 2.04 -13.70
C ILE A 290 26.44 3.41 -13.01
N PRO A 291 26.62 3.49 -11.67
CA PRO A 291 26.86 4.76 -11.01
C PRO A 291 28.09 5.36 -11.68
N THR A 292 27.94 6.51 -12.32
CA THR A 292 29.09 7.33 -12.71
C THR A 292 29.94 7.42 -11.44
N PRO A 293 31.22 7.01 -11.45
CA PRO A 293 32.05 7.18 -10.29
C PRO A 293 31.96 8.66 -9.95
N GLU A 294 31.28 8.97 -8.86
CA GLU A 294 31.25 10.32 -8.34
C GLU A 294 32.71 10.72 -8.25
N THR A 295 33.11 11.71 -9.02
CA THR A 295 34.33 12.45 -8.79
C THR A 295 34.20 13.00 -7.39
N THR A 296 34.67 12.23 -6.44
CA THR A 296 34.76 12.64 -5.03
C THR A 296 35.53 13.96 -5.06
N PRO A 297 34.91 15.09 -4.65
CA PRO A 297 35.69 16.29 -4.48
C PRO A 297 36.73 15.93 -3.40
N SER A 298 38.00 15.93 -3.84
CA SER A 298 39.13 15.76 -2.96
C SER A 298 39.07 16.83 -1.87
N GLY A 299 38.69 16.46 -0.69
CA GLY A 299 38.64 17.40 0.41
C GLY A 299 37.98 16.82 1.65
N THR A 300 38.83 16.50 2.61
CA THR A 300 38.56 16.22 4.03
C THR A 300 38.00 14.82 4.37
N VAL A 301 38.94 13.94 4.63
CA VAL A 301 38.73 12.75 5.47
C VAL A 301 38.15 13.21 6.80
N PRO A 302 36.96 12.77 7.23
CA PRO A 302 36.50 13.07 8.59
C PRO A 302 37.45 12.41 9.58
N PRO A 303 37.76 13.04 10.73
CA PRO A 303 38.67 12.48 11.72
C PRO A 303 38.12 11.12 12.19
N VAL A 304 38.96 10.11 12.06
CA VAL A 304 38.72 8.77 12.62
C VAL A 304 38.55 8.93 14.13
N LEU A 305 37.34 8.75 14.64
CA LEU A 305 37.10 8.67 16.06
C LEU A 305 37.88 7.46 16.64
N PRO A 306 38.63 7.62 17.73
CA PRO A 306 39.32 6.50 18.34
C PRO A 306 38.30 5.44 18.77
N PRO A 307 38.65 4.14 18.70
CA PRO A 307 37.77 3.06 19.12
C PRO A 307 37.35 3.26 20.57
N ILE A 308 36.06 3.18 20.83
CA ILE A 308 35.50 3.17 22.19
C ILE A 308 36.11 1.97 22.93
N PRO A 309 36.80 2.16 24.07
CA PRO A 309 37.33 1.04 24.81
C PRO A 309 36.20 0.10 25.23
N ALA A 310 36.34 -1.18 24.92
CA ALA A 310 35.42 -2.21 25.35
C ALA A 310 35.24 -2.12 26.87
N SER A 311 34.02 -1.93 27.33
CA SER A 311 33.67 -1.98 28.74
C SER A 311 34.03 -3.36 29.27
N GLU A 312 34.86 -3.40 30.30
CA GLU A 312 35.22 -4.65 31.02
C GLU A 312 33.94 -5.37 31.48
N PRO A 313 33.88 -6.70 31.38
CA PRO A 313 32.74 -7.44 31.90
C PRO A 313 32.62 -7.24 33.40
N PRO A 314 31.43 -7.11 33.98
CA PRO A 314 31.25 -6.90 35.42
C PRO A 314 31.76 -8.13 36.18
N LEU A 315 32.50 -7.86 37.27
CA LEU A 315 33.00 -8.88 38.18
C LEU A 315 31.84 -9.70 38.77
N PRO A 316 31.98 -11.03 38.87
CA PRO A 316 30.94 -11.88 39.43
C PRO A 316 30.72 -11.54 40.90
N GLY A 317 29.49 -11.09 41.23
CA GLY A 317 29.10 -10.84 42.62
C GLY A 317 28.48 -9.47 42.92
N THR A 318 28.42 -8.56 41.96
CA THR A 318 27.75 -7.25 42.17
C THR A 318 26.26 -7.33 41.83
N PRO A 319 25.35 -6.98 42.77
CA PRO A 319 23.93 -6.94 42.46
C PRO A 319 23.60 -5.81 41.47
N PRO A 320 22.60 -5.97 40.60
CA PRO A 320 22.23 -4.95 39.61
C PRO A 320 21.77 -3.65 40.27
N PRO A 321 22.13 -2.49 39.70
CA PRO A 321 21.69 -1.19 40.22
C PRO A 321 20.18 -1.08 40.19
N LYS A 322 19.60 -0.61 41.29
CA LYS A 322 18.15 -0.33 41.38
C LYS A 322 17.75 0.77 40.39
N PRO A 323 16.60 0.66 39.71
CA PRO A 323 16.11 1.72 38.84
C PRO A 323 15.84 3.00 39.66
N ARG A 324 16.40 4.13 39.25
CA ARG A 324 16.09 5.45 39.81
C ARG A 324 14.72 5.86 39.27
N TYR A 325 13.73 5.84 40.11
CA TYR A 325 12.49 6.57 39.87
C TYR A 325 12.79 8.07 40.02
N LEU A 326 12.48 8.84 38.99
CA LEU A 326 12.45 10.31 39.06
C LEU A 326 11.32 10.68 40.03
N GLU A 327 11.69 11.18 41.22
CA GLU A 327 10.77 11.87 42.11
C GLU A 327 10.37 13.18 41.44
N THR A 328 9.08 13.30 41.13
CA THR A 328 8.49 14.57 40.73
C THR A 328 8.28 15.40 41.99
N ASP A 329 9.08 16.42 42.16
CA ASP A 329 8.85 17.47 43.15
C ASP A 329 7.56 18.22 42.83
N SER A 330 6.64 18.13 43.79
CA SER A 330 5.43 18.98 43.86
C SER A 330 5.80 20.31 44.50
N ALA A 331 5.64 21.40 43.79
CA ALA A 331 5.42 22.71 44.39
C ALA A 331 4.60 23.58 43.40
#